data_f5240cd1b5b2c6d13b3e85ea4450edbf
#
_entry.id   f5240cd1b5b2c6d13b3e85ea4450edbf
#
_cell.length_a   1.000
_cell.length_b   1.000
_cell.length_c   1.000
_cell.angle_alpha   90.00
_cell.angle_beta   90.00
_cell.angle_gamma   90.00
#
_symmetry.space_group_name_H-M   'P 1'
#
loop_
_entity.id
_entity.type
_entity.pdbx_description
1 polymer ?
#
loop_
_entity_poly.entity_id
_entity_poly.type
_entity_poly.pdbx_seq_one_letter_code
_entity_poly.pdbx_strand_id
1 'polypeptide(L)'
;MIKDIDTLYSRIAGNMKRSAIREILKLTQQPDIISFAGGLPSPESFPVEEVKKISEKVLTEKGITALQYGTTDGCVELREQLSQKYKREGLDIDIKNILITTSSQQGLDLVGKIFVNPGDKVICGLPSYLGGISSFAAYGAELIGIKFDEHGMRSDKLSETLENLKQQGIRPKFIYIIPDFQNPAGITMPEFRRREILELAYKYNVLIIEDSPYRELRFDGKPQKMIYELDDQGYVLTLGTFSKILAPGFRMGWILGNDQLIDKLIVAKQSTDLCTPAFLQLIIAEYMKQGLLEKNLINTINAYREKRDLMLKCFREMMPEGVTWTEPEGGLFLFLNLPENMDASELFNIAIEKKVAFVIGQVFHCDGSGKNTMRFNFSFASKEQIKTGISRLAEAIKDMMK
;
A
#
# COMPACT_ATOMS: atom_id res chain seq x y z
N MET A 1 1.83 -35.93 -19.23
CA MET A 1 2.10 -35.04 -18.09
C MET A 1 3.60 -34.77 -18.05
N ILE A 2 4.01 -33.53 -17.76
CA ILE A 2 5.42 -33.16 -17.59
C ILE A 2 5.96 -33.92 -16.38
N LYS A 3 7.07 -34.64 -16.52
CA LYS A 3 7.75 -35.30 -15.41
C LYS A 3 8.64 -34.27 -14.69
N ASP A 4 8.64 -34.30 -13.37
CA ASP A 4 9.50 -33.47 -12.51
C ASP A 4 9.43 -31.96 -12.79
N ILE A 5 8.21 -31.41 -12.90
CA ILE A 5 7.96 -30.00 -13.25
C ILE A 5 8.74 -29.03 -12.33
N ASP A 6 8.98 -29.40 -11.08
CA ASP A 6 9.71 -28.55 -10.12
C ASP A 6 11.17 -28.30 -10.54
N THR A 7 11.75 -29.22 -11.34
CA THR A 7 13.12 -29.05 -11.87
C THR A 7 13.21 -28.02 -13.01
N LEU A 8 12.06 -27.65 -13.59
CA LEU A 8 11.97 -26.67 -14.67
C LEU A 8 11.82 -25.24 -14.17
N TYR A 9 11.45 -25.07 -12.90
CA TYR A 9 11.31 -23.75 -12.31
C TYR A 9 12.66 -23.10 -12.02
N SER A 10 12.73 -21.79 -12.20
CA SER A 10 13.88 -21.01 -11.74
C SER A 10 13.94 -21.03 -10.19
N ARG A 11 15.15 -20.83 -9.64
CA ARG A 11 15.31 -20.70 -8.18
C ARG A 11 14.43 -19.59 -7.59
N ILE A 12 14.18 -18.52 -8.34
CA ILE A 12 13.28 -17.42 -7.95
C ILE A 12 11.84 -17.92 -7.87
N ALA A 13 11.36 -18.71 -8.82
CA ALA A 13 10.00 -19.25 -8.81
C ALA A 13 9.72 -20.13 -7.58
N GLY A 14 10.73 -20.85 -7.08
CA GLY A 14 10.63 -21.65 -5.85
C GLY A 14 10.36 -20.81 -4.59
N ASN A 15 10.74 -19.55 -4.59
CA ASN A 15 10.49 -18.61 -3.47
C ASN A 15 9.11 -17.95 -3.52
N MET A 16 8.38 -18.06 -4.64
CA MET A 16 7.08 -17.41 -4.78
C MET A 16 6.00 -18.19 -4.03
N LYS A 17 5.29 -17.50 -3.14
CA LYS A 17 4.17 -18.07 -2.36
C LYS A 17 2.86 -17.43 -2.76
N ARG A 18 1.76 -18.19 -2.65
CA ARG A 18 0.41 -17.63 -2.82
C ARG A 18 0.15 -16.60 -1.72
N SER A 19 -0.54 -15.52 -2.10
CA SER A 19 -0.91 -14.47 -1.15
C SER A 19 -1.91 -14.99 -0.12
N ALA A 20 -1.54 -15.00 1.17
CA ALA A 20 -2.43 -15.38 2.27
C ALA A 20 -3.72 -14.55 2.29
N ILE A 21 -3.64 -13.24 1.98
CA ILE A 21 -4.83 -12.37 1.89
C ILE A 21 -5.78 -12.86 0.79
N ARG A 22 -5.27 -13.29 -0.37
CA ARG A 22 -6.13 -13.80 -1.45
C ARG A 22 -6.83 -15.12 -1.09
N GLU A 23 -6.17 -15.99 -0.33
CA GLU A 23 -6.81 -17.21 0.15
C GLU A 23 -7.91 -16.89 1.17
N ILE A 24 -7.69 -15.96 2.10
CA ILE A 24 -8.73 -15.46 3.01
C ILE A 24 -9.89 -14.84 2.21
N LEU A 25 -9.60 -14.04 1.18
CA LEU A 25 -10.65 -13.41 0.37
C LEU A 25 -11.51 -14.42 -0.40
N LYS A 26 -10.99 -15.59 -0.77
CA LYS A 26 -11.81 -16.67 -1.34
C LYS A 26 -12.81 -17.23 -0.33
N LEU A 27 -12.40 -17.42 0.92
CA LEU A 27 -13.28 -17.89 1.99
C LEU A 27 -14.41 -16.88 2.28
N THR A 28 -14.12 -15.58 2.13
CA THR A 28 -15.07 -14.49 2.41
C THR A 28 -16.02 -14.16 1.25
N GLN A 29 -16.02 -14.94 0.16
CA GLN A 29 -17.00 -14.79 -0.93
C GLN A 29 -18.40 -15.30 -0.57
N GLN A 30 -18.54 -16.01 0.56
CA GLN A 30 -19.85 -16.44 1.05
C GLN A 30 -20.67 -15.20 1.49
N PRO A 31 -21.92 -15.05 1.02
CA PRO A 31 -22.69 -13.81 1.20
C PRO A 31 -23.09 -13.51 2.65
N ASP A 32 -23.02 -14.49 3.53
CA ASP A 32 -23.34 -14.37 4.96
C ASP A 32 -22.13 -14.02 5.85
N ILE A 33 -20.91 -13.99 5.28
CA ILE A 33 -19.70 -13.59 5.99
C ILE A 33 -19.46 -12.08 5.85
N ILE A 34 -19.44 -11.38 6.97
CA ILE A 34 -19.03 -9.97 7.03
C ILE A 34 -17.51 -9.92 7.00
N SER A 35 -16.96 -9.37 5.90
CA SER A 35 -15.50 -9.35 5.69
C SER A 35 -14.90 -7.97 5.94
N PHE A 36 -14.00 -7.88 6.91
CA PHE A 36 -13.08 -6.76 7.12
C PHE A 36 -11.67 -7.04 6.56
N ALA A 37 -11.50 -8.17 5.86
CA ALA A 37 -10.18 -8.63 5.41
C ALA A 37 -9.67 -7.88 4.17
N GLY A 38 -10.54 -7.49 3.24
CA GLY A 38 -10.15 -6.89 1.97
C GLY A 38 -9.51 -5.51 2.14
N GLY A 39 -8.48 -5.20 1.35
CA GLY A 39 -7.97 -3.82 1.20
C GLY A 39 -8.72 -3.05 0.11
N LEU A 40 -10.05 -3.18 0.08
CA LEU A 40 -10.90 -2.68 -1.00
C LEU A 40 -11.48 -1.31 -0.66
N PRO A 41 -11.43 -0.33 -1.58
CA PRO A 41 -12.23 0.89 -1.50
C PRO A 41 -13.72 0.57 -1.54
N SER A 42 -14.57 1.47 -1.03
CA SER A 42 -16.01 1.35 -1.17
C SER A 42 -16.44 1.47 -2.64
N PRO A 43 -17.26 0.55 -3.16
CA PRO A 43 -17.82 0.69 -4.51
C PRO A 43 -18.64 1.98 -4.70
N GLU A 44 -19.23 2.50 -3.63
CA GLU A 44 -20.01 3.75 -3.63
C GLU A 44 -19.16 4.98 -3.98
N SER A 45 -17.83 4.89 -3.82
CA SER A 45 -16.90 5.97 -4.19
C SER A 45 -16.51 5.99 -5.66
N PHE A 46 -16.92 5.00 -6.47
CA PHE A 46 -16.51 4.92 -7.86
C PHE A 46 -17.35 5.85 -8.76
N PRO A 47 -16.72 6.76 -9.50
CA PRO A 47 -17.41 7.77 -10.34
C PRO A 47 -17.83 7.18 -11.70
N VAL A 48 -18.74 6.21 -11.71
CA VAL A 48 -19.10 5.41 -12.88
C VAL A 48 -19.64 6.28 -14.02
N GLU A 49 -20.52 7.25 -13.72
CA GLU A 49 -21.15 8.10 -14.73
C GLU A 49 -20.16 9.10 -15.34
N GLU A 50 -19.26 9.66 -14.54
CA GLU A 50 -18.19 10.54 -15.03
C GLU A 50 -17.22 9.77 -15.92
N VAL A 51 -16.81 8.58 -15.50
CA VAL A 51 -15.92 7.71 -16.27
C VAL A 51 -16.56 7.33 -17.61
N LYS A 52 -17.85 7.01 -17.64
CA LYS A 52 -18.59 6.71 -18.88
C LYS A 52 -18.52 7.89 -19.87
N LYS A 53 -18.88 9.11 -19.42
CA LYS A 53 -18.85 10.32 -20.24
C LYS A 53 -17.45 10.66 -20.75
N ILE A 54 -16.44 10.53 -19.89
CA ILE A 54 -15.05 10.80 -20.27
C ILE A 54 -14.53 9.74 -21.25
N SER A 55 -14.90 8.47 -21.06
CA SER A 55 -14.53 7.41 -22.00
C SER A 55 -15.07 7.65 -23.41
N GLU A 56 -16.34 8.07 -23.52
CA GLU A 56 -16.95 8.45 -24.78
C GLU A 56 -16.22 9.65 -25.43
N LYS A 57 -15.94 10.69 -24.65
CA LYS A 57 -15.18 11.87 -25.10
C LYS A 57 -13.80 11.48 -25.62
N VAL A 58 -13.04 10.70 -24.86
CA VAL A 58 -11.68 10.27 -25.24
C VAL A 58 -11.70 9.45 -26.53
N LEU A 59 -12.64 8.53 -26.69
CA LEU A 59 -12.77 7.74 -27.91
C LEU A 59 -13.19 8.61 -29.12
N THR A 60 -14.05 9.59 -28.92
CA THR A 60 -14.49 10.49 -29.97
C THR A 60 -13.36 11.43 -30.44
N GLU A 61 -12.63 12.03 -29.49
CA GLU A 61 -11.63 13.06 -29.81
C GLU A 61 -10.23 12.50 -30.11
N LYS A 62 -9.86 11.38 -29.46
CA LYS A 62 -8.50 10.80 -29.47
C LYS A 62 -8.49 9.29 -29.70
N GLY A 63 -9.56 8.70 -30.27
CA GLY A 63 -9.73 7.24 -30.36
C GLY A 63 -8.54 6.52 -30.98
N ILE A 64 -7.97 7.03 -32.08
CA ILE A 64 -6.80 6.41 -32.73
C ILE A 64 -5.59 6.37 -31.77
N THR A 65 -5.27 7.47 -31.11
CA THR A 65 -4.16 7.56 -30.15
C THR A 65 -4.44 6.72 -28.91
N ALA A 66 -5.67 6.73 -28.42
CA ALA A 66 -6.08 5.99 -27.21
C ALA A 66 -5.96 4.46 -27.39
N LEU A 67 -6.17 3.96 -28.61
CA LEU A 67 -6.12 2.52 -28.93
C LEU A 67 -4.78 2.05 -29.49
N GLN A 68 -3.81 2.95 -29.67
CA GLN A 68 -2.45 2.63 -30.11
C GLN A 68 -1.51 2.43 -28.91
N TYR A 69 -0.35 1.83 -29.16
CA TYR A 69 0.74 1.80 -28.17
C TYR A 69 1.13 3.21 -27.74
N GLY A 70 1.31 3.39 -26.44
CA GLY A 70 1.86 4.61 -25.84
C GLY A 70 3.37 4.54 -25.67
N THR A 71 3.94 5.62 -25.09
CA THR A 71 5.33 5.63 -24.62
C THR A 71 5.47 4.85 -23.32
N THR A 72 6.65 4.28 -23.06
CA THR A 72 6.91 3.48 -21.86
C THR A 72 6.79 4.28 -20.57
N ASP A 73 7.22 5.55 -20.60
CA ASP A 73 7.15 6.48 -19.49
C ASP A 73 5.71 6.95 -19.16
N GLY A 74 4.78 6.74 -20.09
CA GLY A 74 3.37 7.12 -19.98
C GLY A 74 3.02 8.35 -20.80
N CYS A 75 1.72 8.55 -21.05
CA CYS A 75 1.26 9.68 -21.86
C CYS A 75 1.57 11.02 -21.18
N VAL A 76 1.92 12.00 -22.00
CA VAL A 76 2.32 13.33 -21.53
C VAL A 76 1.18 13.98 -20.74
N GLU A 77 -0.06 13.85 -21.21
CA GLU A 77 -1.23 14.45 -20.56
C GLU A 77 -1.40 13.98 -19.10
N LEU A 78 -1.20 12.70 -18.80
CA LEU A 78 -1.33 12.22 -17.43
C LEU A 78 -0.17 12.67 -16.57
N ARG A 79 1.06 12.66 -17.10
CA ARG A 79 2.24 13.15 -16.38
C ARG A 79 2.14 14.64 -16.07
N GLU A 80 1.63 15.44 -17.00
CA GLU A 80 1.36 16.87 -16.78
C GLU A 80 0.30 17.09 -15.69
N GLN A 81 -0.79 16.29 -15.68
CA GLN A 81 -1.81 16.40 -14.64
C GLN A 81 -1.26 16.02 -13.26
N LEU A 82 -0.39 15.02 -13.17
CA LEU A 82 0.31 14.66 -11.93
C LEU A 82 1.27 15.78 -11.49
N SER A 83 2.08 16.32 -12.41
CA SER A 83 2.95 17.46 -12.12
C SER A 83 2.15 18.66 -11.58
N GLN A 84 1.03 19.01 -12.22
CA GLN A 84 0.13 20.07 -11.75
C GLN A 84 -0.49 19.77 -10.39
N LYS A 85 -0.86 18.51 -10.11
CA LYS A 85 -1.35 18.08 -8.80
C LYS A 85 -0.32 18.37 -7.70
N TYR A 86 0.92 17.95 -7.90
CA TYR A 86 2.00 18.19 -6.94
C TYR A 86 2.36 19.67 -6.82
N LYS A 87 2.31 20.42 -7.92
CA LYS A 87 2.54 21.87 -7.89
C LYS A 87 1.51 22.62 -7.05
N ARG A 88 0.22 22.20 -7.08
CA ARG A 88 -0.83 22.75 -6.19
C ARG A 88 -0.55 22.43 -4.72
N GLU A 89 0.19 21.35 -4.44
CA GLU A 89 0.62 20.96 -3.08
C GLU A 89 1.96 21.62 -2.67
N GLY A 90 2.53 22.46 -3.54
CA GLY A 90 3.77 23.19 -3.29
C GLY A 90 5.04 22.48 -3.73
N LEU A 91 4.94 21.37 -4.47
CA LEU A 91 6.07 20.58 -4.94
C LEU A 91 6.18 20.64 -6.46
N ASP A 92 7.23 21.29 -6.97
CA ASP A 92 7.47 21.43 -8.41
C ASP A 92 8.19 20.20 -8.97
N ILE A 93 7.44 19.34 -9.66
CA ILE A 93 7.93 18.07 -10.24
C ILE A 93 7.88 18.16 -11.76
N ASP A 94 9.03 18.02 -12.42
CA ASP A 94 9.11 17.90 -13.87
C ASP A 94 8.48 16.56 -14.33
N ILE A 95 7.82 16.55 -15.49
CA ILE A 95 7.24 15.33 -16.07
C ILE A 95 8.27 14.23 -16.35
N LYS A 96 9.53 14.57 -16.57
CA LYS A 96 10.64 13.61 -16.74
C LYS A 96 10.95 12.82 -15.46
N ASN A 97 10.55 13.34 -14.30
CA ASN A 97 10.66 12.67 -13.00
C ASN A 97 9.47 11.76 -12.68
N ILE A 98 8.55 11.57 -13.62
CA ILE A 98 7.31 10.79 -13.46
C ILE A 98 7.29 9.63 -14.44
N LEU A 99 7.20 8.40 -13.92
CA LEU A 99 6.95 7.18 -14.70
C LEU A 99 5.57 6.64 -14.38
N ILE A 100 4.71 6.48 -15.39
CA ILE A 100 3.40 5.83 -15.22
C ILE A 100 3.58 4.30 -15.18
N THR A 101 2.87 3.66 -14.25
CA THR A 101 2.94 2.22 -14.02
C THR A 101 1.56 1.56 -13.98
N THR A 102 1.53 0.26 -14.21
CA THR A 102 0.33 -0.56 -14.02
C THR A 102 0.11 -0.79 -12.52
N SER A 103 -0.38 0.24 -11.82
CA SER A 103 -0.47 0.43 -10.37
C SER A 103 0.89 0.49 -9.65
N SER A 104 0.89 0.91 -8.37
CA SER A 104 2.09 0.87 -7.52
C SER A 104 2.68 -0.55 -7.38
N GLN A 105 1.88 -1.61 -7.57
CA GLN A 105 2.38 -2.98 -7.54
C GLN A 105 3.44 -3.26 -8.63
N GLN A 106 3.26 -2.72 -9.84
CA GLN A 106 4.32 -2.79 -10.86
C GLN A 106 5.52 -1.94 -10.45
N GLY A 107 5.30 -0.80 -9.81
CA GLY A 107 6.40 0.01 -9.26
C GLY A 107 7.25 -0.77 -8.26
N LEU A 108 6.62 -1.50 -7.33
CA LEU A 108 7.31 -2.38 -6.38
C LEU A 108 8.08 -3.51 -7.08
N ASP A 109 7.49 -4.11 -8.12
CA ASP A 109 8.15 -5.14 -8.92
C ASP A 109 9.37 -4.60 -9.67
N LEU A 110 9.24 -3.44 -10.32
CA LEU A 110 10.34 -2.77 -11.02
C LEU A 110 11.48 -2.38 -10.07
N VAL A 111 11.17 -1.91 -8.86
CA VAL A 111 12.16 -1.65 -7.80
C VAL A 111 12.91 -2.91 -7.42
N GLY A 112 12.19 -4.01 -7.18
CA GLY A 112 12.81 -5.32 -6.94
C GLY A 112 13.72 -5.74 -8.09
N LYS A 113 13.24 -5.62 -9.34
CA LYS A 113 13.94 -6.00 -10.56
C LYS A 113 15.27 -5.26 -10.78
N ILE A 114 15.32 -3.95 -10.47
CA ILE A 114 16.54 -3.15 -10.78
C ILE A 114 17.52 -3.06 -9.61
N PHE A 115 17.07 -3.26 -8.37
CA PHE A 115 17.94 -3.07 -7.20
C PHE A 115 18.35 -4.35 -6.48
N VAL A 116 17.57 -5.45 -6.62
CA VAL A 116 17.74 -6.64 -5.78
C VAL A 116 18.42 -7.78 -6.53
N ASN A 117 19.53 -8.29 -5.99
CA ASN A 117 20.06 -9.60 -6.30
C ASN A 117 19.69 -10.58 -5.19
N PRO A 118 19.63 -11.89 -5.47
CA PRO A 118 19.40 -12.89 -4.43
C PRO A 118 20.41 -12.79 -3.28
N GLY A 119 19.89 -12.68 -2.04
CA GLY A 119 20.68 -12.50 -0.82
C GLY A 119 20.90 -11.05 -0.40
N ASP A 120 20.57 -10.08 -1.25
CA ASP A 120 20.64 -8.66 -0.87
C ASP A 120 19.66 -8.32 0.26
N LYS A 121 20.10 -7.46 1.17
CA LYS A 121 19.27 -7.02 2.31
C LYS A 121 18.36 -5.86 1.90
N VAL A 122 17.09 -5.96 2.30
CA VAL A 122 16.08 -4.90 2.17
C VAL A 122 15.48 -4.66 3.54
N ILE A 123 15.47 -3.40 3.98
CA ILE A 123 14.88 -3.00 5.26
C ILE A 123 13.41 -2.63 5.03
N CYS A 124 12.51 -3.11 5.89
CA CYS A 124 11.09 -2.75 5.87
C CYS A 124 10.54 -2.57 7.28
N GLY A 125 9.32 -2.04 7.37
CA GLY A 125 8.60 -1.95 8.64
C GLY A 125 8.23 -3.32 9.20
N LEU A 126 8.02 -3.39 10.49
CA LEU A 126 7.49 -4.56 11.19
C LEU A 126 6.31 -4.09 12.07
N PRO A 127 5.07 -4.20 11.55
CA PRO A 127 4.61 -4.85 10.32
C PRO A 127 4.84 -4.03 9.02
N SER A 128 4.71 -4.69 7.83
CA SER A 128 4.79 -4.06 6.53
C SER A 128 3.78 -4.61 5.52
N TYR A 129 3.54 -3.90 4.43
CA TYR A 129 2.60 -4.32 3.38
C TYR A 129 3.06 -5.61 2.69
N LEU A 130 2.19 -6.63 2.73
CA LEU A 130 2.49 -7.95 2.16
C LEU A 130 2.85 -7.88 0.67
N GLY A 131 2.20 -7.02 -0.12
CA GLY A 131 2.51 -6.88 -1.55
C GLY A 131 3.92 -6.36 -1.81
N GLY A 132 4.42 -5.43 -0.97
CA GLY A 132 5.79 -4.92 -1.05
C GLY A 132 6.81 -5.99 -0.67
N ILE A 133 6.69 -6.56 0.54
CA ILE A 133 7.63 -7.60 1.00
C ILE A 133 7.64 -8.83 0.08
N SER A 134 6.50 -9.23 -0.48
CA SER A 134 6.43 -10.34 -1.43
C SER A 134 7.09 -10.01 -2.77
N SER A 135 6.96 -8.78 -3.27
CA SER A 135 7.63 -8.35 -4.50
C SER A 135 9.14 -8.42 -4.37
N PHE A 136 9.71 -7.95 -3.26
CA PHE A 136 11.14 -7.98 -3.03
C PHE A 136 11.65 -9.39 -2.77
N ALA A 137 10.93 -10.19 -1.98
CA ALA A 137 11.25 -11.59 -1.72
C ALA A 137 11.23 -12.43 -3.02
N ALA A 138 10.40 -12.10 -4.01
CA ALA A 138 10.38 -12.76 -5.31
C ALA A 138 11.71 -12.62 -6.06
N TYR A 139 12.43 -11.53 -5.86
CA TYR A 139 13.79 -11.34 -6.42
C TYR A 139 14.89 -11.89 -5.50
N GLY A 140 14.53 -12.55 -4.39
CA GLY A 140 15.47 -13.19 -3.47
C GLY A 140 16.03 -12.22 -2.41
N ALA A 141 15.36 -11.09 -2.15
CA ALA A 141 15.73 -10.21 -1.04
C ALA A 141 15.61 -10.92 0.31
N GLU A 142 16.56 -10.70 1.19
CA GLU A 142 16.45 -11.01 2.60
C GLU A 142 15.93 -9.78 3.36
N LEU A 143 14.74 -9.93 3.94
CA LEU A 143 14.02 -8.82 4.56
C LEU A 143 14.45 -8.65 6.02
N ILE A 144 14.72 -7.40 6.42
CA ILE A 144 15.04 -7.02 7.79
C ILE A 144 13.93 -6.09 8.29
N GLY A 145 13.16 -6.55 9.29
CA GLY A 145 12.05 -5.82 9.85
C GLY A 145 12.49 -4.88 10.99
N ILE A 146 12.06 -3.61 10.91
CA ILE A 146 12.26 -2.63 11.98
C ILE A 146 10.94 -2.41 12.71
N LYS A 147 10.92 -2.63 14.02
CA LYS A 147 9.74 -2.46 14.87
C LYS A 147 9.20 -1.03 14.82
N PHE A 148 7.90 -0.91 14.95
CA PHE A 148 7.18 0.36 15.05
C PHE A 148 6.98 0.79 16.50
N ASP A 149 6.83 2.09 16.67
CA ASP A 149 6.17 2.74 17.80
C ASP A 149 4.92 3.50 17.29
N GLU A 150 4.35 4.39 18.09
CA GLU A 150 3.21 5.23 17.71
C GLU A 150 3.50 6.22 16.57
N HIS A 151 4.76 6.42 16.23
CA HIS A 151 5.25 7.28 15.14
C HIS A 151 5.73 6.49 13.92
N GLY A 152 5.48 5.21 13.84
CA GLY A 152 5.88 4.31 12.77
C GLY A 152 7.25 3.66 12.97
N MET A 153 8.05 3.51 11.91
CA MET A 153 9.37 2.87 11.98
C MET A 153 10.29 3.60 12.96
N ARG A 154 10.82 2.88 13.95
CA ARG A 154 11.74 3.42 14.95
C ARG A 154 13.10 3.75 14.35
N SER A 155 13.46 5.02 14.36
CA SER A 155 14.73 5.53 13.82
C SER A 155 15.96 5.07 14.61
N ASP A 156 15.83 4.90 15.93
CA ASP A 156 16.88 4.34 16.78
C ASP A 156 17.20 2.88 16.42
N LYS A 157 16.17 2.06 16.17
CA LYS A 157 16.35 0.66 15.74
C LYS A 157 16.84 0.55 14.31
N LEU A 158 16.42 1.46 13.43
CA LEU A 158 16.97 1.57 12.09
C LEU A 158 18.45 1.91 12.12
N SER A 159 18.86 2.90 12.94
CA SER A 159 20.26 3.30 13.11
C SER A 159 21.12 2.16 13.61
N GLU A 160 20.66 1.43 14.65
CA GLU A 160 21.33 0.26 15.18
C GLU A 160 21.52 -0.84 14.12
N THR A 161 20.47 -1.10 13.34
CA THR A 161 20.51 -2.11 12.26
C THR A 161 21.47 -1.73 11.16
N LEU A 162 21.45 -0.47 10.71
CA LEU A 162 22.34 0.04 9.65
C LEU A 162 23.81 0.01 10.10
N GLU A 163 24.10 0.34 11.36
CA GLU A 163 25.46 0.28 11.90
C GLU A 163 25.96 -1.17 11.98
N ASN A 164 25.13 -2.10 12.45
CA ASN A 164 25.46 -3.52 12.52
C ASN A 164 25.74 -4.11 11.12
N LEU A 165 24.94 -3.76 10.12
CA LEU A 165 25.15 -4.19 8.73
C LEU A 165 26.45 -3.61 8.16
N LYS A 166 26.74 -2.34 8.42
CA LYS A 166 27.98 -1.67 8.00
C LYS A 166 29.21 -2.36 8.58
N GLN A 167 29.19 -2.74 9.86
CA GLN A 167 30.30 -3.49 10.51
C GLN A 167 30.52 -4.85 9.87
N GLN A 168 29.50 -5.46 9.28
CA GLN A 168 29.58 -6.71 8.52
C GLN A 168 30.01 -6.50 7.05
N GLY A 169 30.24 -5.26 6.61
CA GLY A 169 30.50 -4.92 5.22
C GLY A 169 29.27 -5.01 4.29
N ILE A 170 28.07 -5.03 4.87
CA ILE A 170 26.80 -5.16 4.14
C ILE A 170 26.15 -3.78 4.02
N ARG A 171 25.75 -3.40 2.79
CA ARG A 171 24.90 -2.24 2.52
C ARG A 171 23.53 -2.72 2.06
N PRO A 172 22.43 -2.45 2.79
CA PRO A 172 21.10 -2.77 2.31
C PRO A 172 20.77 -1.97 1.04
N LYS A 173 19.93 -2.51 0.18
CA LYS A 173 19.59 -1.88 -1.11
C LYS A 173 18.71 -0.66 -0.93
N PHE A 174 17.69 -0.79 -0.10
CA PHE A 174 16.77 0.30 0.21
C PHE A 174 16.01 0.04 1.52
N ILE A 175 15.36 1.11 2.00
CA ILE A 175 14.42 1.11 3.11
C ILE A 175 13.03 1.30 2.50
N TYR A 176 12.11 0.33 2.68
CA TYR A 176 10.73 0.39 2.21
C TYR A 176 9.80 0.91 3.31
N ILE A 177 9.08 1.99 3.03
CA ILE A 177 8.25 2.70 4.01
C ILE A 177 6.91 3.08 3.40
N ILE A 178 5.83 2.96 4.19
CA ILE A 178 4.52 3.58 3.93
C ILE A 178 4.32 4.63 5.02
N PRO A 179 4.57 5.93 4.76
CA PRO A 179 4.61 6.92 5.83
C PRO A 179 3.23 7.46 6.23
N ASP A 180 2.22 7.35 5.36
CA ASP A 180 0.87 7.84 5.63
C ASP A 180 -0.13 6.70 5.74
N PHE A 181 -0.83 6.60 6.89
CA PHE A 181 -1.88 5.59 7.15
C PHE A 181 -1.44 4.17 6.81
N GLN A 182 -0.28 3.80 7.31
CA GLN A 182 0.48 2.60 6.97
C GLN A 182 -0.39 1.34 6.90
N ASN A 183 -0.18 0.53 5.89
CA ASN A 183 -0.79 -0.80 5.78
C ASN A 183 0.18 -1.87 6.34
N PRO A 184 -0.17 -2.53 7.46
CA PRO A 184 -1.53 -2.68 8.02
C PRO A 184 -1.87 -1.75 9.21
N ALA A 185 -0.91 -1.01 9.78
CA ALA A 185 -1.05 -0.44 11.11
C ALA A 185 -1.93 0.83 11.17
N GLY A 186 -2.20 1.51 10.05
CA GLY A 186 -2.95 2.78 10.03
C GLY A 186 -2.17 3.98 10.59
N ILE A 187 -0.94 3.80 11.03
CA ILE A 187 -0.10 4.84 11.64
C ILE A 187 0.37 5.85 10.58
N THR A 188 0.39 7.13 10.95
CA THR A 188 1.03 8.20 10.18
C THR A 188 2.36 8.56 10.82
N MET A 189 3.43 8.53 10.03
CA MET A 189 4.76 8.94 10.43
C MET A 189 4.85 10.47 10.42
N PRO A 190 5.12 11.13 11.56
CA PRO A 190 5.26 12.58 11.62
C PRO A 190 6.53 13.05 10.92
N GLU A 191 6.59 14.34 10.53
CA GLU A 191 7.69 14.90 9.75
C GLU A 191 9.05 14.70 10.41
N PHE A 192 9.15 14.85 11.74
CA PHE A 192 10.43 14.67 12.43
C PHE A 192 11.01 13.27 12.23
N ARG A 193 10.17 12.21 12.26
CA ARG A 193 10.58 10.83 12.04
C ARG A 193 10.97 10.59 10.57
N ARG A 194 10.27 11.23 9.62
CA ARG A 194 10.65 11.19 8.19
C ARG A 194 12.05 11.76 7.98
N ARG A 195 12.38 12.88 8.62
CA ARG A 195 13.71 13.51 8.58
C ARG A 195 14.78 12.62 9.21
N GLU A 196 14.54 12.06 10.40
CA GLU A 196 15.47 11.12 11.05
C GLU A 196 15.82 9.94 10.13
N ILE A 197 14.83 9.35 9.46
CA ILE A 197 15.05 8.22 8.53
C ILE A 197 15.80 8.67 7.28
N LEU A 198 15.48 9.83 6.74
CA LEU A 198 16.17 10.41 5.57
C LEU A 198 17.64 10.68 5.87
N GLU A 199 17.96 11.28 7.01
CA GLU A 199 19.33 11.48 7.46
C GLU A 199 20.12 10.16 7.61
N LEU A 200 19.47 9.12 8.12
CA LEU A 200 20.08 7.79 8.16
C LEU A 200 20.33 7.23 6.75
N ALA A 201 19.40 7.43 5.83
CA ALA A 201 19.55 7.02 4.43
C ALA A 201 20.76 7.70 3.78
N TYR A 202 20.94 8.99 3.97
CA TYR A 202 22.11 9.74 3.51
C TYR A 202 23.41 9.23 4.14
N LYS A 203 23.44 9.10 5.47
CA LYS A 203 24.61 8.66 6.24
C LYS A 203 25.12 7.29 5.79
N TYR A 204 24.21 6.36 5.46
CA TYR A 204 24.56 5.00 5.09
C TYR A 204 24.51 4.73 3.59
N ASN A 205 24.22 5.75 2.77
CA ASN A 205 24.07 5.66 1.31
C ASN A 205 23.06 4.55 0.89
N VAL A 206 21.82 4.64 1.40
CA VAL A 206 20.73 3.67 1.19
C VAL A 206 19.52 4.41 0.63
N LEU A 207 18.91 3.90 -0.45
CA LEU A 207 17.70 4.49 -1.02
C LEU A 207 16.49 4.32 -0.09
N ILE A 208 15.51 5.21 -0.21
CA ILE A 208 14.18 5.08 0.38
C ILE A 208 13.16 4.82 -0.73
N ILE A 209 12.35 3.78 -0.54
CA ILE A 209 11.16 3.53 -1.35
C ILE A 209 9.95 3.95 -0.51
N GLU A 210 9.44 5.13 -0.80
CA GLU A 210 8.25 5.70 -0.17
C GLU A 210 7.00 5.24 -0.91
N ASP A 211 6.23 4.32 -0.35
CA ASP A 211 4.96 3.87 -0.92
C ASP A 211 3.80 4.70 -0.33
N SER A 212 3.12 5.47 -1.18
CA SER A 212 2.17 6.50 -0.75
C SER A 212 0.77 6.33 -1.35
N PRO A 213 0.08 5.19 -1.10
CA PRO A 213 -1.23 4.92 -1.68
C PRO A 213 -2.40 5.59 -0.96
N TYR A 214 -2.20 6.12 0.26
CA TYR A 214 -3.29 6.57 1.14
C TYR A 214 -3.21 8.04 1.51
N ARG A 215 -2.15 8.76 1.16
CA ARG A 215 -1.84 10.13 1.62
C ARG A 215 -3.02 11.10 1.47
N GLU A 216 -3.75 11.02 0.37
CA GLU A 216 -4.90 11.86 0.07
C GLU A 216 -6.16 11.50 0.92
N LEU A 217 -6.18 10.32 1.56
CA LEU A 217 -7.31 9.85 2.36
C LEU A 217 -7.18 10.26 3.84
N ARG A 218 -6.82 11.52 4.09
CA ARG A 218 -6.72 12.08 5.44
C ARG A 218 -8.07 12.56 5.94
N PHE A 219 -8.44 12.15 7.15
CA PHE A 219 -9.70 12.54 7.80
C PHE A 219 -9.47 13.65 8.83
N ASP A 220 -8.41 13.50 9.64
CA ASP A 220 -8.09 14.38 10.76
C ASP A 220 -6.60 14.73 10.76
N GLY A 221 -6.22 15.67 11.62
CA GLY A 221 -4.84 16.12 11.77
C GLY A 221 -4.36 17.01 10.62
N LYS A 222 -3.04 17.20 10.54
CA LYS A 222 -2.39 18.02 9.49
C LYS A 222 -1.67 17.13 8.48
N PRO A 223 -1.68 17.49 7.17
CA PRO A 223 -0.84 16.82 6.17
C PRO A 223 0.62 16.86 6.60
N GLN A 224 1.33 15.76 6.35
CA GLN A 224 2.77 15.66 6.55
C GLN A 224 3.48 15.82 5.21
N LYS A 225 4.67 16.40 5.21
CA LYS A 225 5.52 16.45 4.03
C LYS A 225 5.92 15.04 3.59
N MET A 226 5.92 14.78 2.29
CA MET A 226 6.48 13.53 1.75
C MET A 226 7.97 13.42 2.08
N ILE A 227 8.50 12.22 2.20
CA ILE A 227 9.96 12.05 2.35
C ILE A 227 10.66 12.56 1.09
N TYR A 228 10.05 12.33 -0.08
CA TYR A 228 10.50 12.90 -1.37
C TYR A 228 10.58 14.43 -1.36
N GLU A 229 9.64 15.12 -0.71
CA GLU A 229 9.63 16.57 -0.58
C GLU A 229 10.76 17.09 0.35
N LEU A 230 11.17 16.25 1.31
CA LEU A 230 12.25 16.57 2.25
C LEU A 230 13.64 16.24 1.69
N ASP A 231 13.70 15.42 0.63
CA ASP A 231 14.93 14.91 0.02
C ASP A 231 15.53 15.95 -0.93
N ASP A 232 16.72 16.45 -0.62
CA ASP A 232 17.50 17.35 -1.45
C ASP A 232 18.68 16.68 -2.18
N GLN A 233 18.87 15.35 -1.98
CA GLN A 233 19.99 14.59 -2.55
C GLN A 233 19.56 13.50 -3.54
N GLY A 234 18.24 13.30 -3.75
CA GLY A 234 17.71 12.36 -4.73
C GLY A 234 17.73 10.88 -4.30
N TYR A 235 17.63 10.61 -2.99
CA TYR A 235 17.62 9.26 -2.43
C TYR A 235 16.22 8.62 -2.35
N VAL A 236 15.16 9.35 -2.69
CA VAL A 236 13.80 8.87 -2.52
C VAL A 236 13.14 8.55 -3.86
N LEU A 237 12.59 7.35 -3.97
CA LEU A 237 11.62 6.97 -4.99
C LEU A 237 10.25 6.87 -4.32
N THR A 238 9.27 7.64 -4.83
CA THR A 238 7.90 7.59 -4.30
C THR A 238 6.97 6.88 -5.26
N LEU A 239 6.19 5.95 -4.73
CA LEU A 239 5.16 5.21 -5.47
C LEU A 239 3.78 5.78 -5.14
N GLY A 240 3.02 6.12 -6.19
CA GLY A 240 1.64 6.56 -6.07
C GLY A 240 0.67 5.65 -6.82
N THR A 241 -0.62 5.72 -6.51
CA THR A 241 -1.63 4.90 -7.17
C THR A 241 -3.00 5.57 -7.19
N PHE A 242 -3.73 5.41 -8.29
CA PHE A 242 -5.14 5.79 -8.37
C PHE A 242 -6.09 4.75 -7.75
N SER A 243 -5.57 3.60 -7.32
CA SER A 243 -6.38 2.50 -6.79
C SER A 243 -7.20 2.86 -5.54
N LYS A 244 -6.76 3.85 -4.76
CA LYS A 244 -7.42 4.22 -3.50
C LYS A 244 -8.13 5.57 -3.58
N ILE A 245 -7.75 6.40 -4.54
CA ILE A 245 -8.26 7.75 -4.72
C ILE A 245 -9.22 7.91 -5.90
N LEU A 246 -9.28 6.90 -6.80
CA LEU A 246 -10.21 6.88 -7.93
C LEU A 246 -10.91 5.52 -8.01
N ALA A 247 -10.27 4.51 -8.60
CA ALA A 247 -10.82 3.16 -8.66
C ALA A 247 -9.70 2.13 -8.91
N PRO A 248 -9.67 0.99 -8.19
CA PRO A 248 -8.62 -0.01 -8.33
C PRO A 248 -8.65 -0.74 -9.68
N GLY A 249 -9.80 -0.77 -10.37
CA GLY A 249 -9.98 -1.41 -11.68
C GLY A 249 -9.18 -0.74 -12.81
N PHE A 250 -8.82 0.53 -12.70
CA PHE A 250 -7.97 1.21 -13.67
C PHE A 250 -6.54 0.66 -13.73
N ARG A 251 -6.08 0.00 -12.67
CA ARG A 251 -4.69 -0.49 -12.59
C ARG A 251 -3.67 0.60 -12.97
N MET A 252 -3.81 1.80 -12.42
CA MET A 252 -2.96 2.94 -12.73
C MET A 252 -2.23 3.43 -11.49
N GLY A 253 -0.93 3.68 -11.64
CA GLY A 253 -0.04 4.25 -10.63
C GLY A 253 1.11 5.00 -11.27
N TRP A 254 2.01 5.51 -10.46
CA TRP A 254 3.20 6.24 -10.92
C TRP A 254 4.35 6.11 -9.94
N ILE A 255 5.55 6.39 -10.43
CA ILE A 255 6.77 6.53 -9.64
C ILE A 255 7.29 7.96 -9.83
N LEU A 256 7.70 8.58 -8.72
CA LEU A 256 8.48 9.82 -8.72
C LEU A 256 9.92 9.51 -8.32
N GLY A 257 10.88 10.17 -8.95
CA GLY A 257 12.29 10.01 -8.61
C GLY A 257 13.18 10.97 -9.38
N ASN A 258 14.47 10.93 -9.10
CA ASN A 258 15.42 11.67 -9.92
C ASN A 258 15.55 11.06 -11.33
N ASP A 259 16.07 11.84 -12.28
CA ASP A 259 16.16 11.50 -13.70
C ASP A 259 16.86 10.16 -13.94
N GLN A 260 17.97 9.90 -13.27
CA GLN A 260 18.77 8.68 -13.47
C GLN A 260 18.03 7.41 -13.03
N LEU A 261 17.29 7.51 -11.91
CA LEU A 261 16.49 6.39 -11.39
C LEU A 261 15.28 6.15 -12.27
N ILE A 262 14.60 7.20 -12.70
CA ILE A 262 13.43 7.09 -13.60
C ILE A 262 13.83 6.50 -14.96
N ASP A 263 14.93 6.97 -15.56
CA ASP A 263 15.42 6.41 -16.84
C ASP A 263 15.68 4.91 -16.74
N LYS A 264 16.34 4.47 -15.66
CA LYS A 264 16.60 3.04 -15.44
C LYS A 264 15.32 2.23 -15.25
N LEU A 265 14.33 2.78 -14.57
CA LEU A 265 13.02 2.16 -14.39
C LEU A 265 12.24 2.07 -15.71
N ILE A 266 12.34 3.09 -16.59
CA ILE A 266 11.77 3.06 -17.94
C ILE A 266 12.35 1.89 -18.73
N VAL A 267 13.69 1.74 -18.76
CA VAL A 267 14.35 0.62 -19.44
C VAL A 267 13.87 -0.74 -18.90
N ALA A 268 13.76 -0.89 -17.59
CA ALA A 268 13.26 -2.10 -16.97
C ALA A 268 11.79 -2.38 -17.32
N LYS A 269 10.96 -1.35 -17.41
CA LYS A 269 9.53 -1.43 -17.77
C LYS A 269 9.34 -1.85 -19.23
N GLN A 270 10.22 -1.42 -20.16
CA GLN A 270 10.16 -1.84 -21.57
C GLN A 270 10.13 -3.37 -21.71
N SER A 271 10.92 -4.07 -20.90
CA SER A 271 10.97 -5.55 -20.92
C SER A 271 9.86 -6.20 -20.08
N THR A 272 9.02 -5.44 -19.38
CA THR A 272 7.97 -5.97 -18.51
C THR A 272 6.60 -5.93 -19.20
N ASP A 273 6.17 -4.76 -19.70
CA ASP A 273 4.86 -4.57 -20.33
C ASP A 273 4.87 -3.57 -21.50
N LEU A 274 6.04 -3.11 -21.92
CA LEU A 274 6.27 -2.12 -22.96
C LEU A 274 5.70 -0.74 -22.61
N CYS A 275 4.39 -0.64 -22.35
CA CYS A 275 3.70 0.58 -21.94
C CYS A 275 2.41 0.26 -21.17
N THR A 276 2.02 1.15 -20.28
CA THR A 276 0.72 1.11 -19.61
C THR A 276 -0.38 1.51 -20.61
N PRO A 277 -1.61 0.93 -20.56
CA PRO A 277 -2.68 1.21 -21.52
C PRO A 277 -2.98 2.71 -21.71
N ALA A 278 -2.79 3.22 -22.93
CA ALA A 278 -2.94 4.64 -23.24
C ALA A 278 -4.37 5.14 -23.00
N PHE A 279 -5.39 4.35 -23.36
CA PHE A 279 -6.80 4.70 -23.16
C PHE A 279 -7.12 5.04 -21.72
N LEU A 280 -6.69 4.22 -20.78
CA LEU A 280 -6.95 4.45 -19.35
C LEU A 280 -6.18 5.67 -18.81
N GLN A 281 -4.98 5.92 -19.31
CA GLN A 281 -4.21 7.11 -18.95
C GLN A 281 -4.92 8.39 -19.42
N LEU A 282 -5.45 8.42 -20.63
CA LEU A 282 -6.17 9.57 -21.17
C LEU A 282 -7.48 9.82 -20.44
N ILE A 283 -8.21 8.78 -20.04
CA ILE A 283 -9.40 8.91 -19.18
C ILE A 283 -9.04 9.58 -17.85
N ILE A 284 -7.99 9.11 -17.18
CA ILE A 284 -7.59 9.66 -15.88
C ILE A 284 -7.07 11.09 -16.03
N ALA A 285 -6.30 11.38 -17.08
CA ALA A 285 -5.83 12.73 -17.36
C ALA A 285 -6.98 13.71 -17.55
N GLU A 286 -8.01 13.32 -18.33
CA GLU A 286 -9.19 14.16 -18.55
C GLU A 286 -10.02 14.31 -17.26
N TYR A 287 -10.14 13.24 -16.45
CA TYR A 287 -10.82 13.27 -15.15
C TYR A 287 -10.16 14.27 -14.20
N MET A 288 -8.82 14.25 -14.11
CA MET A 288 -8.04 15.19 -13.30
C MET A 288 -8.14 16.61 -13.83
N LYS A 289 -8.04 16.80 -15.17
CA LYS A 289 -8.15 18.10 -15.82
C LYS A 289 -9.48 18.81 -15.53
N GLN A 290 -10.56 18.05 -15.38
CA GLN A 290 -11.89 18.57 -15.01
C GLN A 290 -12.05 18.83 -13.50
N GLY A 291 -11.03 18.58 -12.66
CA GLY A 291 -11.09 18.73 -11.19
C GLY A 291 -12.01 17.72 -10.51
N LEU A 292 -12.35 16.62 -11.20
CA LEU A 292 -13.27 15.62 -10.68
C LEU A 292 -12.62 14.72 -9.62
N LEU A 293 -11.30 14.58 -9.67
CA LEU A 293 -10.56 13.79 -8.67
C LEU A 293 -10.70 14.41 -7.29
N GLU A 294 -10.41 15.68 -7.15
CA GLU A 294 -10.50 16.43 -5.90
C GLU A 294 -11.94 16.46 -5.36
N LYS A 295 -12.90 16.67 -6.25
CA LYS A 295 -14.33 16.67 -5.90
C LYS A 295 -14.79 15.31 -5.36
N ASN A 296 -14.39 14.21 -6.00
CA ASN A 296 -14.74 12.86 -5.58
C ASN A 296 -14.05 12.48 -4.26
N LEU A 297 -12.80 12.93 -4.05
CA LEU A 297 -12.04 12.67 -2.82
C LEU A 297 -12.73 13.27 -1.59
N ILE A 298 -13.33 14.46 -1.66
CA ILE A 298 -14.05 15.07 -0.55
C ILE A 298 -15.17 14.14 -0.06
N ASN A 299 -15.96 13.59 -0.98
CA ASN A 299 -17.05 12.67 -0.66
C ASN A 299 -16.53 11.36 -0.06
N THR A 300 -15.47 10.80 -0.66
CA THR A 300 -14.83 9.56 -0.22
C THR A 300 -14.25 9.71 1.20
N ILE A 301 -13.54 10.81 1.47
CA ILE A 301 -12.97 11.13 2.79
C ILE A 301 -14.07 11.21 3.85
N ASN A 302 -15.17 11.91 3.58
CA ASN A 302 -16.28 12.04 4.52
C ASN A 302 -16.93 10.68 4.82
N ALA A 303 -17.21 9.88 3.78
CA ALA A 303 -17.79 8.55 3.95
C ALA A 303 -16.87 7.60 4.75
N TYR A 304 -15.57 7.64 4.49
CA TYR A 304 -14.61 6.78 5.20
C TYR A 304 -14.37 7.24 6.64
N ARG A 305 -14.36 8.55 6.90
CA ARG A 305 -14.32 9.10 8.27
C ARG A 305 -15.48 8.55 9.10
N GLU A 306 -16.72 8.63 8.60
CA GLU A 306 -17.91 8.13 9.29
C GLU A 306 -17.82 6.63 9.60
N LYS A 307 -17.32 5.82 8.65
CA LYS A 307 -17.15 4.37 8.83
C LYS A 307 -16.05 4.06 9.85
N ARG A 308 -14.89 4.77 9.80
CA ARG A 308 -13.81 4.67 10.78
C ARG A 308 -14.32 5.00 12.19
N ASP A 309 -15.02 6.13 12.35
CA ASP A 309 -15.52 6.59 13.63
C ASP A 309 -16.54 5.60 14.23
N LEU A 310 -17.41 5.05 13.38
CA LEU A 310 -18.34 4.01 13.78
C LEU A 310 -17.62 2.74 14.26
N MET A 311 -16.60 2.29 13.51
CA MET A 311 -15.84 1.09 13.88
C MET A 311 -15.10 1.30 15.20
N LEU A 312 -14.44 2.45 15.40
CA LEU A 312 -13.77 2.80 16.65
C LEU A 312 -14.76 2.87 17.82
N LYS A 313 -15.96 3.45 17.62
CA LYS A 313 -17.02 3.46 18.62
C LYS A 313 -17.41 2.03 19.01
N CYS A 314 -17.64 1.16 18.04
CA CYS A 314 -17.99 -0.24 18.30
C CYS A 314 -16.86 -0.96 19.07
N PHE A 315 -15.59 -0.70 18.77
CA PHE A 315 -14.47 -1.27 19.50
C PHE A 315 -14.47 -0.84 20.96
N ARG A 316 -14.61 0.46 21.25
CA ARG A 316 -14.66 0.98 22.62
C ARG A 316 -15.83 0.41 23.46
N GLU A 317 -16.96 0.13 22.80
CA GLU A 317 -18.18 -0.37 23.47
C GLU A 317 -18.19 -1.90 23.67
N MET A 318 -17.55 -2.67 22.78
CA MET A 318 -17.78 -4.12 22.70
C MET A 318 -16.55 -4.97 22.98
N MET A 319 -15.30 -4.45 22.71
CA MET A 319 -14.09 -5.24 22.86
C MET A 319 -13.83 -5.56 24.34
N PRO A 320 -13.40 -6.80 24.65
CA PRO A 320 -13.00 -7.16 26.00
C PRO A 320 -11.70 -6.47 26.41
N GLU A 321 -11.45 -6.43 27.72
CA GLU A 321 -10.23 -5.91 28.32
C GLU A 321 -8.98 -6.64 27.79
N GLY A 322 -7.89 -5.89 27.61
CA GLY A 322 -6.63 -6.41 27.06
C GLY A 322 -6.51 -6.37 25.53
N VAL A 323 -7.59 -6.08 24.80
CA VAL A 323 -7.54 -5.83 23.36
C VAL A 323 -7.23 -4.36 23.10
N THR A 324 -6.22 -4.07 22.27
CA THR A 324 -5.84 -2.70 21.90
C THR A 324 -5.91 -2.52 20.38
N TRP A 325 -5.99 -1.29 19.92
CA TRP A 325 -6.06 -0.98 18.48
C TRP A 325 -5.46 0.38 18.16
N THR A 326 -5.13 0.58 16.90
CA THR A 326 -4.72 1.88 16.36
C THR A 326 -5.93 2.77 16.08
N GLU A 327 -5.77 4.08 16.19
CA GLU A 327 -6.78 5.10 15.85
C GLU A 327 -6.26 5.97 14.69
N PRO A 328 -6.44 5.53 13.43
CA PRO A 328 -5.85 6.20 12.27
C PRO A 328 -6.52 7.54 11.95
N GLU A 329 -5.73 8.54 11.58
CA GLU A 329 -6.20 9.83 11.08
C GLU A 329 -6.67 9.80 9.62
N GLY A 330 -6.63 8.61 8.97
CA GLY A 330 -6.98 8.45 7.56
C GLY A 330 -6.79 7.01 7.06
N GLY A 331 -6.70 6.85 5.75
CA GLY A 331 -6.46 5.56 5.12
C GLY A 331 -7.68 4.64 5.13
N LEU A 332 -7.42 3.33 5.24
CA LEU A 332 -8.45 2.28 5.12
C LEU A 332 -8.45 1.27 6.27
N PHE A 333 -7.45 1.29 7.17
CA PHE A 333 -7.17 0.18 8.07
C PHE A 333 -7.08 0.58 9.54
N LEU A 334 -7.50 -0.36 10.37
CA LEU A 334 -7.26 -0.45 11.80
C LEU A 334 -6.44 -1.71 12.07
N PHE A 335 -5.57 -1.66 13.07
CA PHE A 335 -4.74 -2.78 13.48
C PHE A 335 -4.98 -3.07 14.96
N LEU A 336 -5.38 -4.31 15.26
CA LEU A 336 -5.72 -4.75 16.60
C LEU A 336 -4.63 -5.66 17.14
N ASN A 337 -4.39 -5.56 18.44
CA ASN A 337 -3.56 -6.48 19.21
C ASN A 337 -4.44 -7.21 20.24
N LEU A 338 -4.39 -8.53 20.22
CA LEU A 338 -4.89 -9.38 21.28
C LEU A 338 -3.86 -9.43 22.43
N PRO A 339 -4.24 -9.89 23.63
CA PRO A 339 -3.28 -10.29 24.64
C PRO A 339 -2.17 -11.18 24.08
N GLU A 340 -0.94 -11.06 24.58
CA GLU A 340 0.24 -11.73 24.03
C GLU A 340 0.16 -13.26 23.99
N ASN A 341 -0.63 -13.86 24.88
CA ASN A 341 -0.86 -15.31 24.97
C ASN A 341 -1.91 -15.84 23.96
N MET A 342 -2.53 -14.97 23.16
CA MET A 342 -3.54 -15.36 22.18
C MET A 342 -2.96 -15.40 20.76
N ASP A 343 -3.48 -16.30 19.92
CA ASP A 343 -3.12 -16.42 18.50
C ASP A 343 -4.29 -16.01 17.60
N ALA A 344 -4.06 -15.02 16.74
CA ALA A 344 -5.08 -14.53 15.80
C ALA A 344 -5.48 -15.59 14.76
N SER A 345 -4.64 -16.61 14.52
CA SER A 345 -4.99 -17.72 13.61
C SER A 345 -6.02 -18.64 14.24
N GLU A 346 -5.94 -18.89 15.53
CA GLU A 346 -6.96 -19.64 16.27
C GLU A 346 -8.26 -18.85 16.34
N LEU A 347 -8.18 -17.56 16.68
CA LEU A 347 -9.34 -16.69 16.69
C LEU A 347 -10.03 -16.62 15.32
N PHE A 348 -9.27 -16.66 14.22
CA PHE A 348 -9.81 -16.59 12.87
C PHE A 348 -10.82 -17.74 12.60
N ASN A 349 -10.52 -18.96 13.07
CA ASN A 349 -11.41 -20.10 12.90
C ASN A 349 -12.73 -19.89 13.64
N ILE A 350 -12.68 -19.42 14.89
CA ILE A 350 -13.87 -19.09 15.70
C ILE A 350 -14.67 -17.95 15.04
N ALA A 351 -13.99 -16.94 14.53
CA ALA A 351 -14.61 -15.79 13.88
C ALA A 351 -15.34 -16.16 12.58
N ILE A 352 -14.79 -17.07 11.78
CA ILE A 352 -15.44 -17.57 10.57
C ILE A 352 -16.73 -18.34 10.91
N GLU A 353 -16.74 -19.15 11.96
CA GLU A 353 -17.98 -19.81 12.44
C GLU A 353 -19.05 -18.78 12.83
N LYS A 354 -18.64 -17.65 13.42
CA LYS A 354 -19.51 -16.51 13.74
C LYS A 354 -19.76 -15.56 12.55
N LYS A 355 -19.34 -15.94 11.33
CA LYS A 355 -19.60 -15.19 10.10
C LYS A 355 -18.94 -13.79 10.08
N VAL A 356 -17.74 -13.68 10.60
CA VAL A 356 -16.90 -12.47 10.48
C VAL A 356 -15.46 -12.85 10.12
N ALA A 357 -14.82 -12.04 9.28
CA ALA A 357 -13.46 -12.28 8.81
C ALA A 357 -12.59 -11.02 8.86
N PHE A 358 -11.32 -11.22 9.18
CA PHE A 358 -10.26 -10.20 9.23
C PHE A 358 -8.98 -10.75 8.58
N VAL A 359 -7.88 -9.98 8.54
CA VAL A 359 -6.57 -10.51 8.13
C VAL A 359 -5.72 -10.79 9.36
N ILE A 360 -5.21 -12.02 9.47
CA ILE A 360 -4.24 -12.41 10.50
C ILE A 360 -2.97 -11.56 10.33
N GLY A 361 -2.53 -10.89 11.40
CA GLY A 361 -1.47 -9.89 11.34
C GLY A 361 -0.09 -10.47 11.05
N GLN A 362 0.18 -11.71 11.43
CA GLN A 362 1.46 -12.39 11.21
C GLN A 362 1.95 -12.30 9.76
N VAL A 363 1.04 -12.30 8.76
CA VAL A 363 1.42 -12.23 7.34
C VAL A 363 2.09 -10.91 6.94
N PHE A 364 1.99 -9.88 7.77
CA PHE A 364 2.64 -8.58 7.57
C PHE A 364 4.00 -8.48 8.25
N HIS A 365 4.44 -9.54 8.94
CA HIS A 365 5.70 -9.58 9.68
C HIS A 365 6.69 -10.50 8.97
N CYS A 366 7.73 -9.92 8.39
CA CYS A 366 8.73 -10.67 7.62
C CYS A 366 9.56 -11.65 8.48
N ASP A 367 9.57 -11.48 9.79
CA ASP A 367 10.23 -12.36 10.77
C ASP A 367 9.30 -13.42 11.40
N GLY A 368 8.02 -13.46 10.98
CA GLY A 368 7.02 -14.38 11.50
C GLY A 368 6.46 -14.01 12.87
N SER A 369 6.78 -12.85 13.42
CA SER A 369 6.17 -12.31 14.65
C SER A 369 4.73 -11.84 14.43
N GLY A 370 4.12 -11.17 15.41
CA GLY A 370 2.78 -10.57 15.28
C GLY A 370 1.64 -11.57 15.27
N LYS A 371 1.80 -12.74 15.90
CA LYS A 371 0.77 -13.79 15.96
C LYS A 371 -0.52 -13.34 16.62
N ASN A 372 -0.45 -12.42 17.56
CA ASN A 372 -1.59 -11.86 18.29
C ASN A 372 -2.18 -10.61 17.63
N THR A 373 -1.86 -10.33 16.37
CA THR A 373 -2.29 -9.09 15.68
C THR A 373 -3.26 -9.37 14.54
N MET A 374 -4.07 -8.35 14.19
CA MET A 374 -5.10 -8.46 13.17
C MET A 374 -5.28 -7.12 12.43
N ARG A 375 -5.52 -7.18 11.10
CA ARG A 375 -5.90 -6.00 10.32
C ARG A 375 -7.37 -6.01 9.97
N PHE A 376 -8.01 -4.84 10.13
CA PHE A 376 -9.40 -4.56 9.74
C PHE A 376 -9.46 -3.44 8.70
N ASN A 377 -10.30 -3.62 7.69
CA ASN A 377 -10.67 -2.59 6.73
C ASN A 377 -12.03 -2.01 7.11
N PHE A 378 -12.12 -0.69 7.24
CA PHE A 378 -13.38 0.00 7.53
C PHE A 378 -14.07 0.60 6.30
N SER A 379 -13.37 0.72 5.18
CA SER A 379 -13.88 1.45 4.01
C SER A 379 -14.97 0.68 3.24
N PHE A 380 -14.90 -0.64 3.17
CA PHE A 380 -15.74 -1.47 2.30
C PHE A 380 -17.10 -1.82 2.93
N ALA A 381 -17.12 -2.26 4.19
CA ALA A 381 -18.35 -2.72 4.86
C ALA A 381 -19.37 -1.59 5.03
N SER A 382 -20.67 -1.93 5.01
CA SER A 382 -21.73 -0.99 5.35
C SER A 382 -21.73 -0.67 6.85
N LYS A 383 -22.42 0.41 7.27
CA LYS A 383 -22.52 0.78 8.69
C LYS A 383 -23.18 -0.33 9.53
N GLU A 384 -24.17 -1.03 8.99
CA GLU A 384 -24.83 -2.16 9.64
C GLU A 384 -23.88 -3.35 9.75
N GLN A 385 -23.15 -3.65 8.69
CA GLN A 385 -22.13 -4.70 8.69
C GLN A 385 -21.01 -4.40 9.71
N ILE A 386 -20.59 -3.15 9.87
CA ILE A 386 -19.60 -2.76 10.88
C ILE A 386 -20.11 -3.11 12.27
N LYS A 387 -21.33 -2.69 12.67
CA LYS A 387 -21.91 -2.97 13.98
C LYS A 387 -22.04 -4.48 14.25
N THR A 388 -22.64 -5.19 13.30
CA THR A 388 -22.89 -6.64 13.44
C THR A 388 -21.58 -7.43 13.45
N GLY A 389 -20.64 -7.09 12.55
CA GLY A 389 -19.35 -7.78 12.45
C GLY A 389 -18.47 -7.58 13.68
N ILE A 390 -18.44 -6.36 14.24
CA ILE A 390 -17.68 -6.09 15.45
C ILE A 390 -18.31 -6.78 16.69
N SER A 391 -19.64 -6.85 16.78
CA SER A 391 -20.31 -7.62 17.83
C SER A 391 -19.92 -9.11 17.77
N ARG A 392 -19.97 -9.72 16.59
CA ARG A 392 -19.57 -11.13 16.37
C ARG A 392 -18.10 -11.38 16.70
N LEU A 393 -17.24 -10.44 16.34
CA LEU A 393 -15.82 -10.50 16.66
C LEU A 393 -15.59 -10.45 18.18
N ALA A 394 -16.25 -9.53 18.88
CA ALA A 394 -16.13 -9.40 20.32
C ALA A 394 -16.58 -10.66 21.05
N GLU A 395 -17.64 -11.31 20.57
CA GLU A 395 -18.08 -12.63 21.07
C GLU A 395 -17.03 -13.71 20.82
N ALA A 396 -16.43 -13.75 19.61
CA ALA A 396 -15.39 -14.72 19.28
C ALA A 396 -14.16 -14.56 20.19
N ILE A 397 -13.74 -13.33 20.47
CA ILE A 397 -12.62 -13.04 21.37
C ILE A 397 -12.97 -13.48 22.82
N LYS A 398 -14.16 -13.14 23.30
CA LYS A 398 -14.62 -13.55 24.64
C LYS A 398 -14.69 -15.08 24.80
N ASP A 399 -15.10 -15.79 23.75
CA ASP A 399 -15.15 -17.27 23.79
C ASP A 399 -13.72 -17.86 23.83
N MET A 400 -12.77 -17.25 23.15
CA MET A 400 -11.36 -17.67 23.18
C MET A 400 -10.66 -17.34 24.50
N MET A 401 -11.14 -16.33 25.25
CA MET A 401 -10.60 -15.93 26.55
C MET A 401 -11.07 -16.81 27.73
N LYS A 402 -12.12 -17.64 27.52
CA LYS A 402 -12.64 -18.59 28.52
C LYS A 402 -11.78 -19.83 28.59
#